data_6834feff35e1686c761903c3eb755bdb
#
_entry.id   6834feff35e1686c761903c3eb755bdb
#
_cell.length_a   1.000
_cell.length_b   1.000
_cell.length_c   1.000
_cell.angle_alpha   90.00
_cell.angle_beta   90.00
_cell.angle_gamma   90.00
#
_symmetry.space_group_name_H-M   'P 1'
#
loop_
_entity.id
_entity.type
_entity.pdbx_description
1 polymer ?
#
loop_
_entity_poly.entity_id
_entity_poly.type
_entity_poly.pdbx_seq_one_letter_code
_entity_poly.pdbx_strand_id
1 'polypeptide(L)'
;CKALGFPVAEYENRTPYIRTKDFTGGTLNFEPAAYLVGDEEEYATNYEAFLTFGQEIADRYVELLLMDTFCRNVDRHTYNYGVLREPETGRVLALAPNFDNNIALISGGMDEEPRREDLLTELLEEFEAQTQAIRSYAQRHPLPVVTPEMIAQCCQATGIPVDVAYIQQFVMAGYRMTPVPKLL
;
A
#
# COMPACT_ATOMS: atom_id res chain seq x y z
N CYS A 1 4.72 4.28 4.39
CA CYS A 1 5.34 4.16 3.07
C CYS A 1 6.72 4.84 3.04
N LYS A 2 6.80 6.17 3.14
CA LYS A 2 8.05 6.93 2.94
C LYS A 2 9.21 6.46 3.83
N ALA A 3 8.96 6.13 5.10
CA ALA A 3 9.98 5.62 6.02
C ALA A 3 10.50 4.23 5.64
N LEU A 4 9.75 3.47 4.88
CA LEU A 4 10.13 2.15 4.35
C LEU A 4 10.71 2.21 2.94
N GLY A 5 10.82 3.42 2.35
CA GLY A 5 11.27 3.61 0.97
C GLY A 5 10.22 3.28 -0.10
N PHE A 6 8.97 3.01 0.30
CA PHE A 6 7.90 2.72 -0.64
C PHE A 6 7.35 4.01 -1.26
N PRO A 7 7.06 4.02 -2.57
CA PRO A 7 6.49 5.19 -3.24
C PRO A 7 5.15 5.56 -2.63
N VAL A 8 4.98 6.84 -2.31
CA VAL A 8 3.74 7.39 -1.76
C VAL A 8 3.50 8.79 -2.31
N ALA A 9 2.23 9.11 -2.60
CA ALA A 9 1.84 10.45 -2.99
C ALA A 9 2.20 11.47 -1.90
N GLU A 10 2.65 12.65 -2.32
CA GLU A 10 3.02 13.72 -1.39
C GLU A 10 1.77 14.47 -0.92
N TYR A 11 1.61 14.58 0.39
CA TYR A 11 0.49 15.26 1.02
C TYR A 11 0.98 16.49 1.80
N GLU A 12 0.19 17.56 1.73
CA GLU A 12 0.36 18.75 2.54
C GLU A 12 -0.90 18.96 3.39
N ASN A 13 -0.71 19.14 4.71
CA ASN A 13 -1.79 19.57 5.58
C ASN A 13 -2.07 21.06 5.35
N ARG A 14 -3.30 21.38 4.94
CA ARG A 14 -3.80 22.72 4.68
C ARG A 14 -5.13 22.94 5.40
N THR A 15 -5.16 22.68 6.70
CA THR A 15 -6.38 22.76 7.52
C THR A 15 -7.37 23.81 7.01
N PRO A 16 -8.64 23.46 6.67
CA PRO A 16 -9.32 22.21 7.00
C PRO A 16 -9.22 21.08 5.94
N TYR A 17 -8.34 21.15 4.96
CA TYR A 17 -8.20 20.12 3.93
C TYR A 17 -6.77 19.60 3.85
N ILE A 18 -6.64 18.45 3.19
CA ILE A 18 -5.36 17.87 2.78
C ILE A 18 -5.20 18.14 1.28
N ARG A 19 -4.04 18.64 0.90
CA ARG A 19 -3.67 18.81 -0.50
C ARG A 19 -2.73 17.71 -0.91
N THR A 20 -3.04 17.04 -2.01
CA THR A 20 -2.14 16.06 -2.66
C THR A 20 -1.43 16.74 -3.82
N LYS A 21 -0.12 16.51 -3.92
CA LYS A 21 0.63 16.91 -5.11
C LYS A 21 0.29 15.96 -6.25
N ASP A 22 0.15 16.50 -7.45
CA ASP A 22 -0.02 15.68 -8.65
C ASP A 22 1.22 14.80 -8.88
N PHE A 23 1.02 13.49 -8.74
CA PHE A 23 2.09 12.50 -8.91
C PHE A 23 2.35 12.13 -10.38
N THR A 24 1.51 12.59 -11.32
CA THR A 24 1.76 12.45 -12.76
C THR A 24 2.79 13.47 -13.26
N GLY A 25 3.03 14.53 -12.46
CA GLY A 25 3.88 15.65 -12.84
C GLY A 25 3.38 16.41 -14.07
N GLY A 26 2.13 16.21 -14.48
CA GLY A 26 1.52 16.80 -15.67
C GLY A 26 2.10 16.25 -16.99
N THR A 27 2.92 15.20 -16.93
CA THR A 27 3.60 14.60 -18.11
C THR A 27 3.23 13.14 -18.35
N LEU A 28 2.62 12.49 -17.37
CA LEU A 28 2.20 11.09 -17.45
C LEU A 28 0.68 11.00 -17.34
N ASN A 29 0.11 9.94 -17.90
CA ASN A 29 -1.28 9.57 -17.70
C ASN A 29 -1.37 8.57 -16.56
N PHE A 30 -2.27 8.80 -15.60
CA PHE A 30 -2.67 7.79 -14.63
C PHE A 30 -3.81 6.94 -15.21
N GLU A 31 -3.62 5.64 -15.20
CA GLU A 31 -4.64 4.66 -15.56
C GLU A 31 -4.97 3.78 -14.35
N PRO A 32 -6.18 3.90 -13.78
CA PRO A 32 -6.63 3.03 -12.69
C PRO A 32 -6.56 1.56 -13.07
N ALA A 33 -6.26 0.69 -12.11
CA ALA A 33 -6.23 -0.75 -12.30
C ALA A 33 -7.57 -1.29 -12.82
N ALA A 34 -8.69 -0.64 -12.50
CA ALA A 34 -10.02 -0.98 -13.03
C ALA A 34 -10.08 -1.07 -14.55
N TYR A 35 -9.27 -0.30 -15.28
CA TYR A 35 -9.22 -0.39 -16.75
C TYR A 35 -8.34 -1.54 -17.26
N LEU A 36 -7.54 -2.16 -16.39
CA LEU A 36 -6.69 -3.30 -16.71
C LEU A 36 -7.34 -4.63 -16.33
N VAL A 37 -7.98 -4.67 -15.17
CA VAL A 37 -8.50 -5.90 -14.54
C VAL A 37 -10.00 -5.81 -14.22
N GLY A 38 -10.66 -4.69 -14.51
CA GLY A 38 -12.07 -4.48 -14.14
C GLY A 38 -12.23 -4.31 -12.62
N ASP A 39 -13.35 -4.80 -12.11
CA ASP A 39 -13.66 -4.81 -10.67
C ASP A 39 -13.06 -6.05 -9.96
N GLU A 40 -11.94 -6.58 -10.47
CA GLU A 40 -11.29 -7.76 -9.92
C GLU A 40 -10.61 -7.43 -8.59
N GLU A 41 -11.04 -8.08 -7.53
CA GLU A 41 -10.52 -7.87 -6.18
C GLU A 41 -9.46 -8.90 -5.78
N GLU A 42 -9.27 -9.97 -6.55
CA GLU A 42 -8.30 -11.02 -6.26
C GLU A 42 -6.87 -10.51 -6.46
N TYR A 43 -6.08 -10.53 -5.40
CA TYR A 43 -4.71 -10.01 -5.40
C TYR A 43 -3.79 -10.73 -6.39
N ALA A 44 -3.96 -12.05 -6.54
CA ALA A 44 -3.15 -12.84 -7.45
C ALA A 44 -3.41 -12.46 -8.92
N THR A 45 -4.66 -12.33 -9.32
CA THR A 45 -5.05 -11.90 -10.66
C THR A 45 -4.51 -10.51 -10.99
N ASN A 46 -4.61 -9.58 -10.05
CA ASN A 46 -4.06 -8.24 -10.21
C ASN A 46 -2.52 -8.26 -10.32
N TYR A 47 -1.84 -9.06 -9.50
CA TYR A 47 -0.39 -9.23 -9.56
C TYR A 47 0.07 -9.77 -10.92
N GLU A 48 -0.60 -10.79 -11.45
CA GLU A 48 -0.30 -11.35 -12.77
C GLU A 48 -0.48 -10.32 -13.87
N ALA A 49 -1.52 -9.50 -13.81
CA ALA A 49 -1.72 -8.39 -14.74
C ALA A 49 -0.56 -7.39 -14.70
N PHE A 50 -0.11 -6.98 -13.50
CA PHE A 50 1.03 -6.09 -13.35
C PHE A 50 2.35 -6.72 -13.78
N LEU A 51 2.51 -8.03 -13.60
CA LEU A 51 3.71 -8.76 -14.03
C LEU A 51 3.90 -8.70 -15.56
N THR A 52 2.82 -8.56 -16.33
CA THR A 52 2.91 -8.38 -17.79
C THR A 52 3.62 -7.09 -18.20
N PHE A 53 3.65 -6.08 -17.33
CA PHE A 53 4.38 -4.82 -17.55
C PHE A 53 5.81 -4.87 -17.00
N GLY A 54 6.18 -5.91 -16.27
CA GLY A 54 7.51 -6.15 -15.74
C GLY A 54 7.54 -6.36 -14.24
N GLN A 55 8.59 -7.04 -13.80
CA GLN A 55 8.75 -7.46 -12.39
C GLN A 55 8.78 -6.27 -11.42
N GLU A 56 9.40 -5.15 -11.82
CA GLU A 56 9.47 -3.96 -10.96
C GLU A 56 8.07 -3.39 -10.67
N ILE A 57 7.17 -3.40 -11.66
CA ILE A 57 5.78 -2.94 -11.50
C ILE A 57 5.02 -3.86 -10.54
N ALA A 58 5.19 -5.18 -10.70
CA ALA A 58 4.59 -6.17 -9.83
C ALA A 58 5.15 -6.10 -8.39
N ASP A 59 6.44 -5.82 -8.23
CA ASP A 59 7.07 -5.63 -6.92
C ASP A 59 6.49 -4.42 -6.18
N ARG A 60 6.19 -3.33 -6.89
CA ARG A 60 5.50 -2.16 -6.30
C ARG A 60 4.07 -2.47 -5.86
N TYR A 61 3.40 -3.40 -6.54
CA TYR A 61 2.09 -3.89 -6.09
C TYR A 61 2.21 -4.71 -4.79
N VAL A 62 3.25 -5.54 -4.65
CA VAL A 62 3.54 -6.23 -3.37
C VAL A 62 3.75 -5.22 -2.23
N GLU A 63 4.52 -4.15 -2.46
CA GLU A 63 4.71 -3.08 -1.48
C GLU A 63 3.40 -2.40 -1.07
N LEU A 64 2.49 -2.20 -2.03
CA LEU A 64 1.16 -1.64 -1.78
C LEU A 64 0.35 -2.55 -0.85
N LEU A 65 0.26 -3.84 -1.15
CA LEU A 65 -0.48 -4.81 -0.34
C LEU A 65 0.09 -4.94 1.08
N LEU A 66 1.43 -4.94 1.21
CA LEU A 66 2.08 -4.95 2.52
C LEU A 66 1.71 -3.70 3.33
N MET A 67 1.72 -2.52 2.71
CA MET A 67 1.34 -1.28 3.40
C MET A 67 -0.13 -1.26 3.81
N ASP A 68 -1.02 -1.73 2.96
CA ASP A 68 -2.44 -1.82 3.28
C ASP A 68 -2.68 -2.74 4.49
N THR A 69 -1.96 -3.87 4.55
CA THR A 69 -2.04 -4.78 5.70
C THR A 69 -1.45 -4.17 6.97
N PHE A 70 -0.30 -3.45 6.89
CA PHE A 70 0.29 -2.79 8.06
C PHE A 70 -0.62 -1.69 8.62
N CYS A 71 -1.25 -0.91 7.75
CA CYS A 71 -2.12 0.19 8.10
C CYS A 71 -3.60 -0.19 8.17
N ARG A 72 -3.93 -1.44 7.87
CA ARG A 72 -5.30 -1.97 7.82
C ARG A 72 -6.21 -1.14 6.92
N ASN A 73 -5.72 -0.83 5.73
CA ASN A 73 -6.49 -0.13 4.71
C ASN A 73 -7.38 -1.12 3.97
N VAL A 74 -8.65 -1.20 4.35
CA VAL A 74 -9.64 -2.13 3.78
C VAL A 74 -10.36 -1.60 2.53
N ASP A 75 -10.00 -0.40 2.09
CA ASP A 75 -10.66 0.29 0.96
C ASP A 75 -9.78 0.33 -0.31
N ARG A 76 -8.95 -0.67 -0.50
CA ARG A 76 -8.08 -0.75 -1.69
C ARG A 76 -8.80 -1.38 -2.86
N HIS A 77 -9.74 -0.65 -3.46
CA HIS A 77 -10.40 -1.05 -4.70
C HIS A 77 -9.60 -0.63 -5.94
N THR A 78 -9.91 -1.19 -7.10
CA THR A 78 -9.15 -1.05 -8.36
C THR A 78 -9.05 0.38 -8.92
N TYR A 79 -9.80 1.34 -8.39
CA TYR A 79 -9.64 2.77 -8.71
C TYR A 79 -8.63 3.49 -7.81
N ASN A 80 -8.21 2.88 -6.69
CA ASN A 80 -7.29 3.48 -5.71
C ASN A 80 -5.83 3.06 -5.93
N TYR A 81 -5.52 2.42 -7.04
CA TYR A 81 -4.18 2.13 -7.53
C TYR A 81 -4.21 1.96 -9.05
N GLY A 82 -3.05 1.91 -9.69
CA GLY A 82 -2.96 1.79 -11.13
C GLY A 82 -1.57 2.10 -11.66
N VAL A 83 -1.47 2.32 -12.95
CA VAL A 83 -0.19 2.53 -13.62
C VAL A 83 -0.03 3.95 -14.15
N LEU A 84 1.22 4.37 -14.27
CA LEU A 84 1.60 5.61 -14.95
C LEU A 84 2.08 5.27 -16.37
N ARG A 85 1.46 5.91 -17.36
CA ARG A 85 1.78 5.72 -18.78
C ARG A 85 2.36 6.96 -19.42
N GLU A 86 3.26 6.74 -20.33
CA GLU A 86 3.73 7.75 -21.28
C GLU A 86 2.63 8.07 -22.28
N PRO A 87 2.21 9.33 -22.45
CA PRO A 87 1.05 9.68 -23.30
C PRO A 87 1.21 9.31 -24.78
N GLU A 88 2.40 9.50 -25.34
CA GLU A 88 2.64 9.31 -26.76
C GLU A 88 2.69 7.83 -27.17
N THR A 89 3.21 6.97 -26.31
CA THR A 89 3.44 5.55 -26.64
C THR A 89 2.47 4.61 -25.96
N GLY A 90 1.81 5.08 -24.88
CA GLY A 90 0.99 4.24 -24.01
C GLY A 90 1.81 3.27 -23.15
N ARG A 91 3.14 3.35 -23.17
CA ARG A 91 4.02 2.46 -22.41
C ARG A 91 3.83 2.67 -20.90
N VAL A 92 3.67 1.59 -20.15
CA VAL A 92 3.68 1.63 -18.69
C VAL A 92 5.09 1.88 -18.20
N LEU A 93 5.25 2.88 -17.33
CA LEU A 93 6.54 3.28 -16.77
C LEU A 93 6.69 2.89 -15.30
N ALA A 94 5.59 2.95 -14.54
CA ALA A 94 5.61 2.65 -13.12
C ALA A 94 4.21 2.27 -12.62
N LEU A 95 4.13 1.61 -11.47
CA LEU A 95 2.93 1.66 -10.64
C LEU A 95 2.81 3.06 -10.04
N ALA A 96 1.59 3.60 -9.98
CA ALA A 96 1.37 4.88 -9.30
C ALA A 96 1.78 4.78 -7.82
N PRO A 97 2.32 5.86 -7.23
CA PRO A 97 2.64 5.84 -5.81
C PRO A 97 1.38 5.60 -4.98
N ASN A 98 1.51 4.99 -3.80
CA ASN A 98 0.39 4.74 -2.92
C ASN A 98 -0.36 6.06 -2.59
N PHE A 99 -1.65 6.10 -2.82
CA PHE A 99 -2.54 7.23 -2.53
C PHE A 99 -3.87 6.71 -1.98
N ASP A 100 -4.73 7.63 -1.56
CA ASP A 100 -6.07 7.35 -1.01
C ASP A 100 -6.06 6.34 0.14
N ASN A 101 -5.44 6.77 1.25
CA ASN A 101 -5.38 5.99 2.49
C ASN A 101 -6.33 6.58 3.57
N ASN A 102 -7.44 7.18 3.15
CA ASN A 102 -8.37 7.89 4.02
C ASN A 102 -9.10 6.98 5.02
N ILE A 103 -9.19 5.68 4.72
CA ILE A 103 -9.81 4.65 5.58
C ILE A 103 -8.75 3.84 6.37
N ALA A 104 -7.47 4.07 6.11
CA ALA A 104 -6.39 3.41 6.84
C ALA A 104 -6.32 3.85 8.31
N LEU A 105 -5.72 3.00 9.15
CA LEU A 105 -5.53 3.25 10.58
C LEU A 105 -6.88 3.40 11.33
N ILE A 106 -7.13 4.59 11.83
CA ILE A 106 -8.21 4.90 12.80
C ILE A 106 -9.56 5.13 12.11
N SER A 107 -9.56 5.53 10.83
CA SER A 107 -10.79 5.95 10.15
C SER A 107 -11.78 4.81 9.92
N GLY A 108 -11.32 3.57 9.90
CA GLY A 108 -12.14 2.38 9.76
C GLY A 108 -13.03 2.01 10.94
N GLY A 109 -13.19 2.89 11.94
CA GLY A 109 -14.04 2.67 13.10
C GLY A 109 -13.40 1.73 14.13
N MET A 110 -13.07 2.26 15.27
CA MET A 110 -12.27 1.59 16.29
C MET A 110 -12.99 0.48 17.07
N ASP A 111 -14.29 0.40 17.00
CA ASP A 111 -15.02 -0.24 18.10
C ASP A 111 -15.72 -1.56 17.79
N GLU A 112 -15.88 -2.00 16.56
CA GLU A 112 -16.89 -3.05 16.39
C GLU A 112 -16.58 -4.22 15.43
N GLU A 113 -15.44 -4.29 14.71
CA GLU A 113 -15.22 -5.45 13.83
C GLU A 113 -13.80 -6.05 13.87
N PRO A 114 -13.55 -7.02 14.75
CA PRO A 114 -12.34 -7.87 14.71
C PRO A 114 -12.16 -8.58 13.35
N ARG A 115 -13.24 -8.76 12.61
CA ARG A 115 -13.26 -9.51 11.33
C ARG A 115 -12.53 -8.82 10.17
N ARG A 116 -12.42 -7.49 10.15
CA ARG A 116 -11.70 -6.77 9.08
C ARG A 116 -10.19 -6.93 9.17
N GLU A 117 -9.69 -7.13 10.38
CA GLU A 117 -8.24 -7.31 10.63
C GLU A 117 -7.76 -8.65 10.10
N ASP A 118 -8.57 -9.70 10.33
CA ASP A 118 -8.25 -11.04 9.88
C ASP A 118 -8.35 -11.14 8.35
N LEU A 119 -9.29 -10.44 7.72
CA LEU A 119 -9.52 -10.49 6.28
C LEU A 119 -8.29 -10.07 5.46
N LEU A 120 -7.65 -8.95 5.77
CA LEU A 120 -6.46 -8.51 5.02
C LEU A 120 -5.30 -9.48 5.17
N THR A 121 -5.16 -10.10 6.32
CA THR A 121 -4.14 -11.12 6.57
C THR A 121 -4.45 -12.39 5.78
N GLU A 122 -5.69 -12.84 5.79
CA GLU A 122 -6.14 -14.01 5.02
C GLU A 122 -5.92 -13.79 3.52
N LEU A 123 -6.32 -12.63 2.99
CA LEU A 123 -6.11 -12.27 1.59
C LEU A 123 -4.62 -12.23 1.21
N LEU A 124 -3.77 -11.70 2.10
CA LEU A 124 -2.34 -11.66 1.85
C LEU A 124 -1.68 -13.06 1.94
N GLU A 125 -2.13 -13.91 2.85
CA GLU A 125 -1.68 -15.30 2.95
C GLU A 125 -2.11 -16.12 1.74
N GLU A 126 -3.34 -15.94 1.26
CA GLU A 126 -3.83 -16.57 0.04
C GLU A 126 -3.04 -16.11 -1.19
N PHE A 127 -2.82 -14.81 -1.33
CA PHE A 127 -1.98 -14.23 -2.37
C PHE A 127 -0.57 -14.83 -2.37
N GLU A 128 0.08 -14.92 -1.20
CA GLU A 128 1.41 -15.52 -1.08
C GLU A 128 1.39 -17.03 -1.40
N ALA A 129 0.35 -17.74 -0.98
CA ALA A 129 0.21 -19.16 -1.28
C ALA A 129 0.06 -19.43 -2.79
N GLN A 130 -0.65 -18.58 -3.50
CA GLN A 130 -0.90 -18.72 -4.94
C GLN A 130 0.32 -18.27 -5.77
N THR A 131 0.97 -17.18 -5.39
CA THR A 131 1.96 -16.50 -6.26
C THR A 131 3.40 -16.62 -5.79
N GLN A 132 3.65 -16.86 -4.50
CA GLN A 132 4.95 -16.72 -3.82
C GLN A 132 5.60 -15.34 -4.04
N ALA A 133 4.78 -14.32 -4.29
CA ALA A 133 5.23 -13.00 -4.69
C ALA A 133 6.04 -12.29 -3.60
N ILE A 134 5.66 -12.44 -2.32
CA ILE A 134 6.38 -11.81 -1.20
C ILE A 134 7.75 -12.46 -1.02
N ARG A 135 7.87 -13.78 -1.13
CA ARG A 135 9.16 -14.49 -1.09
C ARG A 135 10.03 -14.11 -2.27
N SER A 136 9.44 -14.03 -3.46
CA SER A 136 10.14 -13.62 -4.68
C SER A 136 10.61 -12.16 -4.56
N TYR A 137 9.80 -11.28 -4.00
CA TYR A 137 10.17 -9.91 -3.66
C TYR A 137 11.37 -9.87 -2.69
N ALA A 138 11.35 -10.68 -1.62
CA ALA A 138 12.41 -10.75 -0.62
C ALA A 138 13.78 -11.20 -1.17
N GLN A 139 13.80 -11.87 -2.31
CA GLN A 139 15.06 -12.24 -2.99
C GLN A 139 15.70 -11.07 -3.74
N ARG A 140 14.92 -10.04 -4.08
CA ARG A 140 15.36 -8.87 -4.85
C ARG A 140 15.47 -7.60 -4.03
N HIS A 141 14.68 -7.51 -2.97
CA HIS A 141 14.54 -6.32 -2.13
C HIS A 141 14.61 -6.68 -0.65
N PRO A 142 15.16 -5.81 0.19
CA PRO A 142 15.06 -6.01 1.63
C PRO A 142 13.59 -5.94 2.06
N LEU A 143 13.19 -6.89 2.91
CA LEU A 143 11.85 -6.84 3.49
C LEU A 143 11.73 -5.66 4.45
N PRO A 144 10.54 -5.02 4.52
CA PRO A 144 10.33 -3.88 5.40
C PRO A 144 10.38 -4.31 6.87
N VAL A 145 11.20 -3.60 7.66
CA VAL A 145 11.25 -3.76 9.11
C VAL A 145 10.52 -2.59 9.75
N VAL A 146 9.38 -2.86 10.36
CA VAL A 146 8.58 -1.85 11.07
C VAL A 146 8.89 -1.90 12.56
N THR A 147 9.23 -0.76 13.14
CA THR A 147 9.51 -0.64 14.58
C THR A 147 8.63 0.43 15.24
N PRO A 148 8.36 0.31 16.55
CA PRO A 148 7.63 1.35 17.28
C PRO A 148 8.28 2.74 17.17
N GLU A 149 9.61 2.81 17.17
CA GLU A 149 10.36 4.06 17.06
C GLU A 149 10.15 4.72 15.69
N MET A 150 10.18 3.93 14.61
CA MET A 150 9.88 4.41 13.26
C MET A 150 8.46 4.99 13.18
N ILE A 151 7.48 4.30 13.76
CA ILE A 151 6.09 4.76 13.78
C ILE A 151 5.98 6.08 14.55
N ALA A 152 6.61 6.18 15.72
CA ALA A 152 6.61 7.42 16.51
C ALA A 152 7.23 8.60 15.73
N GLN A 153 8.35 8.37 15.04
CA GLN A 153 8.98 9.39 14.18
C GLN A 153 8.05 9.81 13.04
N CYS A 154 7.35 8.86 12.42
CA CYS A 154 6.36 9.18 11.38
C CYS A 154 5.22 10.06 11.94
N CYS A 155 4.67 9.70 13.11
CA CYS A 155 3.62 10.50 13.75
C CYS A 155 4.10 11.93 14.03
N GLN A 156 5.30 12.09 14.61
CA GLN A 156 5.90 13.40 14.90
C GLN A 156 6.12 14.24 13.63
N ALA A 157 6.56 13.59 12.56
CA ALA A 157 6.83 14.28 11.30
C ALA A 157 5.56 14.88 10.64
N THR A 158 4.37 14.41 10.99
CA THR A 158 3.12 14.98 10.48
C THR A 158 2.80 16.34 11.08
N GLY A 159 3.29 16.62 12.29
CA GLY A 159 2.90 17.80 13.07
C GLY A 159 1.44 17.81 13.55
N ILE A 160 0.74 16.68 13.38
CA ILE A 160 -0.67 16.52 13.79
C ILE A 160 -0.69 15.85 15.16
N PRO A 161 -1.44 16.38 16.14
CA PRO A 161 -1.62 15.70 17.44
C PRO A 161 -2.37 14.38 17.24
N VAL A 162 -1.72 13.26 17.60
CA VAL A 162 -2.28 11.92 17.52
C VAL A 162 -1.88 11.10 18.75
N ASP A 163 -2.65 10.09 19.08
CA ASP A 163 -2.26 9.08 20.08
C ASP A 163 -1.21 8.14 19.45
N VAL A 164 0.06 8.46 19.70
CA VAL A 164 1.21 7.72 19.15
C VAL A 164 1.22 6.28 19.66
N ALA A 165 0.88 6.04 20.92
CA ALA A 165 0.89 4.71 21.51
C ALA A 165 -0.16 3.81 20.85
N TYR A 166 -1.36 4.36 20.60
CA TYR A 166 -2.40 3.66 19.90
C TYR A 166 -1.98 3.30 18.47
N ILE A 167 -1.44 4.27 17.71
CA ILE A 167 -0.99 4.03 16.31
C ILE A 167 0.14 2.99 16.29
N GLN A 168 1.10 3.05 17.22
CA GLN A 168 2.15 2.04 17.34
C GLN A 168 1.56 0.65 17.54
N GLN A 169 0.65 0.50 18.51
CA GLN A 169 0.03 -0.78 18.79
C GLN A 169 -0.72 -1.31 17.57
N PHE A 170 -1.47 -0.45 16.89
CA PHE A 170 -2.29 -0.78 15.73
C PHE A 170 -1.43 -1.25 14.54
N VAL A 171 -0.45 -0.45 14.13
CA VAL A 171 0.44 -0.79 12.99
C VAL A 171 1.31 -2.00 13.30
N MET A 172 1.83 -2.11 14.54
CA MET A 172 2.62 -3.28 14.94
C MET A 172 1.80 -4.56 14.97
N ALA A 173 0.51 -4.49 15.31
CA ALA A 173 -0.38 -5.64 15.21
C ALA A 173 -0.54 -6.07 13.75
N GLY A 174 -0.87 -5.16 12.84
CA GLY A 174 -0.95 -5.44 11.40
C GLY A 174 0.35 -6.03 10.84
N TYR A 175 1.51 -5.43 11.16
CA TYR A 175 2.81 -5.92 10.72
C TYR A 175 3.11 -7.35 11.17
N ARG A 176 2.82 -7.69 12.44
CA ARG A 176 3.06 -9.04 13.00
C ARG A 176 2.20 -10.12 12.37
N MET A 177 1.05 -9.77 11.86
CA MET A 177 0.13 -10.70 11.19
C MET A 177 0.60 -11.05 9.78
N THR A 178 1.40 -10.22 9.13
CA THR A 178 1.92 -10.50 7.80
C THR A 178 2.97 -11.63 7.80
N PRO A 179 3.25 -12.26 6.65
CA PRO A 179 4.33 -13.22 6.54
C PRO A 179 5.72 -12.60 6.69
N VAL A 180 5.86 -11.27 6.58
CA VAL A 180 7.16 -10.56 6.58
C VAL A 180 8.03 -10.89 7.79
N PRO A 181 7.56 -10.82 9.05
CA PRO A 181 8.41 -11.14 10.21
C PRO A 181 8.88 -12.58 10.25
N LYS A 182 8.19 -13.50 9.56
CA LYS A 182 8.57 -14.92 9.49
C LYS A 182 9.61 -15.18 8.40
N LEU A 183 9.82 -14.23 7.48
CA LEU A 183 10.74 -14.32 6.36
C LEU A 183 12.06 -13.56 6.62
N LEU A 184 12.11 -12.71 7.67
CA LEU A 184 13.30 -12.04 8.16
C LEU A 184 14.17 -12.98 9.00
#